data_1b997b1191bf3cd7ab8346891af63ce2
#
_entry.id   1b997b1191bf3cd7ab8346891af63ce2
#
_cell.length_a   1.000
_cell.length_b   1.000
_cell.length_c   1.000
_cell.angle_alpha   90.00
_cell.angle_beta   90.00
_cell.angle_gamma   90.00
#
_symmetry.space_group_name_H-M   'P 1'
#
loop_
_entity.id
_entity.type
_entity.pdbx_description
1 polymer ?
#
loop_
_entity_poly.entity_id
_entity_poly.type
_entity_poly.pdbx_seq_one_letter_code
_entity_poly.pdbx_strand_id
1 'polypeptide(L)'
;TSYNELFSGDPTWATLEVAGTGIDGRSMVTKNDFRFLHTLENMGPSPEPNLTVLYSSRLPETFKKYAAKISVNTSSIQYENDDVMKVTWGDDYSICCCVSATQTGKEMQFFGARANLAKCLLYAINGGVDVKNREQVGPAYKPITSEYLDYDEVIEKFDAMMDWLADLYVNTLNLIQYMHDKYYYEAAEMALIDTDVKRTFATGIAG
;
A
#
# COMPACT_ATOMS: atom_id res chain seq x y z
N THR A 1 3.70 21.68 -4.04
CA THR A 1 4.01 22.06 -2.65
C THR A 1 3.01 23.07 -2.12
N SER A 2 3.01 24.30 -2.63
CA SER A 2 2.02 25.32 -2.25
C SER A 2 0.56 24.91 -2.57
N TYR A 3 0.36 24.00 -3.50
CA TYR A 3 -0.96 23.49 -3.82
C TYR A 3 -1.58 22.72 -2.64
N ASN A 4 -0.83 21.84 -2.00
CA ASN A 4 -1.35 21.09 -0.86
C ASN A 4 -1.61 21.97 0.36
N GLU A 5 -0.84 23.02 0.55
CA GLU A 5 -1.05 23.99 1.62
C GLU A 5 -2.30 24.85 1.37
N LEU A 6 -2.56 25.23 0.12
CA LEU A 6 -3.76 25.99 -0.25
C LEU A 6 -5.06 25.19 -0.11
N PHE A 7 -4.98 23.87 -0.31
CA PHE A 7 -6.10 22.93 -0.26
C PHE A 7 -5.97 21.97 0.93
N SER A 8 -5.41 22.42 2.04
CA SER A 8 -5.33 21.61 3.26
C SER A 8 -6.72 21.15 3.70
N GLY A 9 -6.87 19.84 3.90
CA GLY A 9 -8.16 19.20 4.17
C GLY A 9 -8.71 18.40 2.98
N ASP A 10 -8.26 18.69 1.75
CA ASP A 10 -8.53 17.91 0.55
C ASP A 10 -7.20 17.69 -0.21
N PRO A 11 -6.32 16.81 0.31
CA PRO A 11 -5.00 16.61 -0.27
C PRO A 11 -5.10 15.99 -1.66
N THR A 12 -4.27 16.48 -2.57
CA THR A 12 -4.07 15.85 -3.88
C THR A 12 -3.31 14.55 -3.70
N TRP A 13 -3.95 13.45 -3.98
CA TRP A 13 -3.35 12.11 -3.91
C TRP A 13 -2.42 11.88 -5.11
N ALA A 14 -1.24 12.46 -5.03
CA ALA A 14 -0.21 12.30 -6.04
C ALA A 14 0.99 11.57 -5.46
N THR A 15 1.48 10.57 -6.16
CA THR A 15 2.72 9.87 -5.84
C THR A 15 3.82 10.35 -6.76
N LEU A 16 4.93 10.77 -6.18
CA LEU A 16 6.16 11.07 -6.91
C LEU A 16 7.19 10.00 -6.62
N GLU A 17 7.54 9.24 -7.64
CA GLU A 17 8.57 8.22 -7.54
C GLU A 17 9.94 8.81 -7.87
N VAL A 18 10.94 8.44 -7.09
CA VAL A 18 12.33 8.87 -7.27
C VAL A 18 13.27 7.67 -7.15
N ALA A 19 14.45 7.81 -7.70
CA ALA A 19 15.50 6.78 -7.70
C ALA A 19 15.12 5.54 -8.53
N GLY A 20 15.28 4.34 -7.95
CA GLY A 20 15.10 3.08 -8.68
C GLY A 20 16.27 2.74 -9.60
N THR A 21 16.09 1.66 -10.36
CA THR A 21 17.07 1.16 -11.32
C THR A 21 16.46 1.03 -12.72
N GLY A 22 17.24 1.33 -13.74
CA GLY A 22 16.85 1.08 -15.14
C GLY A 22 16.87 -0.41 -15.50
N ILE A 23 16.35 -0.73 -16.67
CA ILE A 23 16.35 -2.11 -17.22
C ILE A 23 17.76 -2.69 -17.35
N ASP A 24 18.76 -1.84 -17.50
CA ASP A 24 20.18 -2.21 -17.54
C ASP A 24 20.82 -2.33 -16.13
N GLY A 25 20.03 -2.17 -15.08
CA GLY A 25 20.45 -2.25 -13.69
C GLY A 25 21.21 -1.03 -13.16
N ARG A 26 21.36 0.02 -13.97
CA ARG A 26 21.98 1.27 -13.49
C ARG A 26 21.02 2.04 -12.60
N SER A 27 21.59 2.73 -11.60
CA SER A 27 20.82 3.66 -10.79
C SER A 27 20.25 4.80 -11.65
N MET A 28 18.98 5.10 -11.45
CA MET A 28 18.28 6.21 -12.10
C MET A 28 18.34 7.51 -11.30
N VAL A 29 19.07 7.54 -10.19
CA VAL A 29 19.23 8.73 -9.35
C VAL A 29 19.85 9.90 -10.15
N THR A 30 19.17 11.02 -10.11
CA THR A 30 19.55 12.27 -10.78
C THR A 30 19.69 13.42 -9.78
N LYS A 31 20.12 14.58 -10.26
CA LYS A 31 20.12 15.80 -9.44
C LYS A 31 18.70 16.22 -9.02
N ASN A 32 17.69 15.86 -9.79
CA ASN A 32 16.31 16.21 -9.47
C ASN A 32 15.80 15.42 -8.26
N ASP A 33 16.22 14.17 -8.09
CA ASP A 33 15.82 13.38 -6.92
C ASP A 33 16.33 14.04 -5.62
N PHE A 34 17.55 14.56 -5.63
CA PHE A 34 18.05 15.35 -4.50
C PHE A 34 17.27 16.65 -4.28
N ARG A 35 16.80 17.30 -5.35
CA ARG A 35 15.97 18.52 -5.24
C ARG A 35 14.60 18.20 -4.67
N PHE A 36 13.99 17.08 -5.06
CA PHE A 36 12.72 16.64 -4.49
C PHE A 36 12.85 16.35 -3.00
N LEU A 37 13.89 15.62 -2.59
CA LEU A 37 14.16 15.40 -1.18
C LEU A 37 14.39 16.71 -0.41
N HIS A 38 15.14 17.66 -1.00
CA HIS A 38 15.36 18.96 -0.39
C HIS A 38 14.07 19.79 -0.28
N THR A 39 13.20 19.70 -1.29
CA THR A 39 11.88 20.34 -1.22
C THR A 39 11.05 19.77 -0.07
N LEU A 40 11.09 18.46 0.11
CA LEU A 40 10.40 17.80 1.21
C LEU A 40 10.96 18.25 2.58
N GLU A 41 12.28 18.38 2.70
CA GLU A 41 12.92 18.92 3.92
C GLU A 41 12.43 20.36 4.23
N ASN A 42 12.30 21.19 3.20
CA ASN A 42 11.83 22.58 3.36
C ASN A 42 10.33 22.67 3.71
N MET A 43 9.54 21.72 3.26
CA MET A 43 8.11 21.65 3.62
C MET A 43 7.89 21.18 5.07
N GLY A 44 8.82 20.41 5.61
CA GLY A 44 8.66 19.72 6.89
C GLY A 44 7.71 18.53 6.79
N PRO A 45 7.28 17.98 7.92
CA PRO A 45 6.35 16.85 7.95
C PRO A 45 5.04 17.21 7.26
N SER A 46 4.71 16.49 6.20
CA SER A 46 3.47 16.68 5.44
C SER A 46 2.92 15.31 5.02
N PRO A 47 1.61 15.07 5.15
CA PRO A 47 1.01 13.83 4.69
C PRO A 47 1.01 13.69 3.17
N GLU A 48 1.10 14.81 2.44
CA GLU A 48 1.05 14.85 0.97
C GLU A 48 1.97 15.97 0.43
N PRO A 49 2.54 15.81 -0.76
CA PRO A 49 2.47 14.65 -1.67
C PRO A 49 3.25 13.46 -1.14
N ASN A 50 2.83 12.24 -1.52
CA ASN A 50 3.59 11.02 -1.24
C ASN A 50 4.87 11.00 -2.07
N LEU A 51 6.02 11.00 -1.42
CA LEU A 51 7.31 10.75 -2.06
C LEU A 51 7.70 9.29 -1.83
N THR A 52 7.80 8.54 -2.91
CA THR A 52 8.20 7.13 -2.87
C THR A 52 9.61 6.98 -3.41
N VAL A 53 10.51 6.48 -2.59
CA VAL A 53 11.87 6.09 -3.00
C VAL A 53 11.83 4.63 -3.44
N LEU A 54 12.07 4.39 -4.72
CA LEU A 54 12.29 3.04 -5.25
C LEU A 54 13.70 2.59 -4.84
N TYR A 55 13.78 1.93 -3.68
CA TYR A 55 15.04 1.57 -3.05
C TYR A 55 15.66 0.35 -3.73
N SER A 56 16.95 0.45 -4.03
CA SER A 56 17.78 -0.68 -4.45
C SER A 56 19.13 -0.63 -3.73
N SER A 57 19.70 -1.79 -3.50
CA SER A 57 21.08 -1.91 -2.99
C SER A 57 22.10 -1.19 -3.89
N ARG A 58 21.79 -1.06 -5.17
CA ARG A 58 22.64 -0.42 -6.22
C ARG A 58 22.58 1.11 -6.25
N LEU A 59 21.72 1.74 -5.47
CA LEU A 59 21.65 3.20 -5.40
C LEU A 59 22.93 3.80 -4.81
N PRO A 60 23.34 5.02 -5.23
CA PRO A 60 24.49 5.70 -4.66
C PRO A 60 24.38 5.89 -3.14
N GLU A 61 25.45 5.62 -2.41
CA GLU A 61 25.47 5.76 -0.95
C GLU A 61 25.13 7.19 -0.48
N THR A 62 25.56 8.20 -1.26
CA THR A 62 25.23 9.60 -0.97
C THR A 62 23.74 9.87 -1.01
N PHE A 63 23.02 9.25 -1.98
CA PHE A 63 21.58 9.36 -2.08
C PHE A 63 20.89 8.63 -0.93
N LYS A 64 21.28 7.39 -0.65
CA LYS A 64 20.70 6.59 0.46
C LYS A 64 20.82 7.32 1.80
N LYS A 65 22.01 7.87 2.09
CA LYS A 65 22.24 8.64 3.32
C LYS A 65 21.40 9.91 3.40
N TYR A 66 21.26 10.61 2.27
CA TYR A 66 20.45 11.82 2.23
C TYR A 66 18.96 11.51 2.39
N ALA A 67 18.44 10.52 1.69
CA ALA A 67 17.05 10.08 1.83
C ALA A 67 16.75 9.65 3.28
N ALA A 68 17.63 8.86 3.90
CA ALA A 68 17.49 8.47 5.30
C ALA A 68 17.46 9.68 6.24
N LYS A 69 18.33 10.67 6.04
CA LYS A 69 18.31 11.93 6.82
C LYS A 69 16.95 12.63 6.71
N ILE A 70 16.44 12.76 5.49
CA ILE A 70 15.15 13.43 5.27
C ILE A 70 14.00 12.63 5.89
N SER A 71 14.03 11.30 5.81
CA SER A 71 13.04 10.44 6.47
C SER A 71 12.99 10.66 7.99
N VAL A 72 14.15 10.73 8.63
CA VAL A 72 14.24 10.98 10.08
C VAL A 72 13.66 12.34 10.44
N ASN A 73 13.91 13.36 9.61
CA ASN A 73 13.49 14.73 9.88
C ASN A 73 12.00 14.99 9.58
N THR A 74 11.43 14.29 8.60
CA THR A 74 10.09 14.62 8.08
C THR A 74 9.07 13.52 8.23
N SER A 75 9.48 12.26 8.33
CA SER A 75 8.58 11.08 8.27
C SER A 75 7.65 11.06 7.04
N SER A 76 8.09 11.67 5.93
CA SER A 76 7.25 11.91 4.75
C SER A 76 7.74 11.16 3.51
N ILE A 77 8.58 10.13 3.68
CA ILE A 77 9.07 9.29 2.58
C ILE A 77 8.57 7.86 2.77
N GLN A 78 8.05 7.29 1.69
CA GLN A 78 7.79 5.86 1.58
C GLN A 78 8.95 5.19 0.83
N TYR A 79 9.21 3.93 1.15
CA TYR A 79 10.23 3.12 0.50
C TYR A 79 9.62 1.86 -0.07
N GLU A 80 9.86 1.63 -1.36
CA GLU A 80 9.54 0.38 -2.02
C GLU A 80 10.83 -0.32 -2.44
N ASN A 81 10.90 -1.62 -2.27
CA ASN A 81 12.07 -2.39 -2.65
C ASN A 81 12.08 -2.70 -4.15
N ASP A 82 12.75 -1.84 -4.93
CA ASP A 82 12.84 -1.95 -6.40
C ASP A 82 13.41 -3.31 -6.86
N ASP A 83 14.38 -3.86 -6.11
CA ASP A 83 14.99 -5.15 -6.45
C ASP A 83 13.99 -6.32 -6.31
N VAL A 84 13.02 -6.22 -5.39
CA VAL A 84 11.97 -7.23 -5.18
C VAL A 84 10.77 -6.97 -6.10
N MET A 85 10.34 -5.71 -6.21
CA MET A 85 9.16 -5.35 -6.99
C MET A 85 9.30 -5.74 -8.46
N LYS A 86 10.46 -5.54 -9.05
CA LYS A 86 10.74 -5.90 -10.44
C LYS A 86 10.63 -7.40 -10.73
N VAL A 87 10.90 -8.26 -9.76
CA VAL A 87 10.75 -9.71 -9.92
C VAL A 87 9.28 -10.07 -10.16
N THR A 88 8.35 -9.37 -9.50
CA THR A 88 6.91 -9.68 -9.57
C THR A 88 6.21 -8.88 -10.67
N TRP A 89 6.55 -7.60 -10.81
CA TRP A 89 5.80 -6.64 -11.64
C TRP A 89 6.49 -6.29 -12.95
N GLY A 90 7.76 -6.69 -13.14
CA GLY A 90 8.57 -6.31 -14.29
C GLY A 90 9.18 -4.92 -14.15
N ASP A 91 9.88 -4.48 -15.20
CA ASP A 91 10.61 -3.21 -15.17
C ASP A 91 9.72 -1.96 -15.28
N ASP A 92 8.53 -2.11 -15.85
CA ASP A 92 7.55 -1.05 -16.09
C ASP A 92 6.47 -0.96 -15.00
N TYR A 93 6.81 -1.28 -13.77
CA TYR A 93 5.89 -1.05 -12.67
C TYR A 93 5.96 0.38 -12.17
N SER A 94 4.88 0.82 -11.55
CA SER A 94 4.81 2.06 -10.78
C SER A 94 4.03 1.86 -9.49
N ILE A 95 4.25 2.74 -8.53
CA ILE A 95 3.48 2.78 -7.30
C ILE A 95 2.39 3.84 -7.44
N CYS A 96 1.17 3.38 -7.49
CA CYS A 96 0.01 4.26 -7.59
C CYS A 96 -0.51 4.61 -6.20
N CYS A 97 -0.90 5.87 -6.02
CA CYS A 97 -1.42 6.39 -4.78
C CYS A 97 -0.40 6.29 -3.64
N CYS A 98 -0.54 5.35 -2.73
CA CYS A 98 0.38 5.21 -1.59
C CYS A 98 1.36 4.05 -1.79
N VAL A 99 0.85 2.84 -1.99
CA VAL A 99 1.65 1.59 -1.97
C VAL A 99 1.18 0.54 -2.98
N SER A 100 0.25 0.87 -3.86
CA SER A 100 -0.31 -0.09 -4.83
C SER A 100 0.59 -0.20 -6.05
N ALA A 101 1.21 -1.35 -6.24
CA ALA A 101 1.98 -1.61 -7.46
C ALA A 101 1.05 -1.92 -8.63
N THR A 102 1.33 -1.32 -9.78
CA THR A 102 0.63 -1.56 -11.04
C THR A 102 1.61 -1.66 -12.18
N GLN A 103 1.24 -2.36 -13.24
CA GLN A 103 1.97 -2.32 -14.51
C GLN A 103 1.54 -1.09 -15.29
N THR A 104 2.48 -0.19 -15.55
CA THR A 104 2.23 1.09 -16.22
C THR A 104 1.58 0.87 -17.59
N GLY A 105 0.46 1.53 -17.84
CA GLY A 105 -0.32 1.43 -19.08
C GLY A 105 -1.11 0.14 -19.27
N LYS A 106 -1.09 -0.80 -18.30
CA LYS A 106 -1.76 -2.10 -18.39
C LYS A 106 -2.78 -2.35 -17.28
N GLU A 107 -2.73 -1.58 -16.22
CA GLU A 107 -3.60 -1.71 -15.07
C GLU A 107 -3.97 -0.34 -14.51
N MET A 108 -5.16 -0.22 -13.95
CA MET A 108 -5.57 0.91 -13.12
C MET A 108 -5.48 0.53 -11.65
N GLN A 109 -5.15 1.48 -10.81
CA GLN A 109 -5.18 1.28 -9.38
C GLN A 109 -6.63 1.36 -8.88
N PHE A 110 -7.01 0.39 -8.05
CA PHE A 110 -8.28 0.36 -7.38
C PHE A 110 -8.12 0.02 -5.89
N PHE A 111 -8.67 0.86 -5.04
CA PHE A 111 -8.76 0.57 -3.61
C PHE A 111 -9.87 -0.44 -3.37
N GLY A 112 -9.51 -1.71 -3.22
CA GLY A 112 -10.48 -2.77 -3.01
C GLY A 112 -11.03 -2.78 -1.61
N ALA A 113 -10.16 -2.74 -0.59
CA ALA A 113 -10.56 -2.84 0.80
C ALA A 113 -9.50 -2.32 1.78
N ARG A 114 -9.93 -2.06 3.00
CA ARG A 114 -9.03 -1.83 4.16
C ARG A 114 -9.43 -2.75 5.29
N ALA A 115 -8.45 -3.43 5.88
CA ALA A 115 -8.63 -4.29 7.03
C ALA A 115 -8.20 -3.58 8.31
N ASN A 116 -8.99 -3.70 9.37
CA ASN A 116 -8.60 -3.22 10.69
C ASN A 116 -7.98 -4.37 11.49
N LEU A 117 -6.65 -4.47 11.44
CA LEU A 117 -5.90 -5.56 12.07
C LEU A 117 -6.00 -5.52 13.60
N ALA A 118 -6.05 -4.34 14.20
CA ALA A 118 -6.26 -4.22 15.65
C ALA A 118 -7.63 -4.76 16.07
N LYS A 119 -8.66 -4.54 15.25
CA LYS A 119 -9.99 -5.08 15.49
C LYS A 119 -10.03 -6.60 15.26
N CYS A 120 -9.26 -7.11 14.29
CA CYS A 120 -9.08 -8.54 14.07
C CYS A 120 -8.46 -9.22 15.31
N LEU A 121 -7.41 -8.64 15.90
CA LEU A 121 -6.83 -9.12 17.15
C LEU A 121 -7.85 -9.10 18.29
N LEU A 122 -8.66 -8.05 18.39
CA LEU A 122 -9.71 -7.96 19.40
C LEU A 122 -10.76 -9.06 19.23
N TYR A 123 -11.14 -9.41 18.01
CA TYR A 123 -12.01 -10.54 17.70
C TYR A 123 -11.34 -11.87 18.05
N ALA A 124 -10.05 -12.01 17.79
CA ALA A 124 -9.29 -13.19 18.19
C ALA A 124 -9.36 -13.44 19.71
N ILE A 125 -9.22 -12.39 20.51
CA ILE A 125 -9.32 -12.49 21.98
C ILE A 125 -10.78 -12.78 22.43
N ASN A 126 -11.76 -12.15 21.80
CA ASN A 126 -13.16 -12.21 22.23
C ASN A 126 -13.99 -13.34 21.59
N GLY A 127 -13.35 -14.30 20.91
CA GLY A 127 -14.07 -15.42 20.30
C GLY A 127 -14.93 -15.02 19.10
N GLY A 128 -14.49 -14.01 18.31
CA GLY A 128 -15.20 -13.53 17.13
C GLY A 128 -16.32 -12.53 17.40
N VAL A 129 -16.47 -12.08 18.65
CA VAL A 129 -17.55 -11.16 19.06
C VAL A 129 -17.06 -9.69 19.05
N ASP A 130 -17.83 -8.83 18.44
CA ASP A 130 -17.59 -7.38 18.49
C ASP A 130 -17.89 -6.83 19.89
N VAL A 131 -16.96 -6.07 20.46
CA VAL A 131 -17.08 -5.54 21.83
C VAL A 131 -18.13 -4.43 21.97
N LYS A 132 -18.45 -3.76 20.86
CA LYS A 132 -19.36 -2.60 20.88
C LYS A 132 -20.82 -3.01 20.83
N ASN A 133 -21.19 -3.84 19.86
CA ASN A 133 -22.58 -4.28 19.66
C ASN A 133 -22.88 -5.68 20.17
N ARG A 134 -21.84 -6.42 20.60
CA ARG A 134 -21.94 -7.80 21.10
C ARG A 134 -22.43 -8.82 20.08
N GLU A 135 -22.27 -8.52 18.79
CA GLU A 135 -22.62 -9.42 17.71
C GLU A 135 -21.47 -10.36 17.37
N GLN A 136 -21.81 -11.59 16.98
CA GLN A 136 -20.84 -12.52 16.41
C GLN A 136 -20.51 -12.09 14.99
N VAL A 137 -19.29 -11.65 14.77
CA VAL A 137 -18.81 -11.16 13.46
C VAL A 137 -17.90 -12.17 12.78
N GLY A 138 -16.97 -12.75 13.50
CA GLY A 138 -16.02 -13.74 13.01
C GLY A 138 -16.40 -15.18 13.43
N PRO A 139 -15.52 -16.15 13.13
CA PRO A 139 -15.69 -17.52 13.62
C PRO A 139 -15.88 -17.58 15.13
N ALA A 140 -16.85 -18.37 15.58
CA ALA A 140 -17.17 -18.52 17.00
C ALA A 140 -16.25 -19.56 17.66
N TYR A 141 -15.58 -19.17 18.72
CA TYR A 141 -14.81 -20.06 19.59
C TYR A 141 -14.75 -19.50 21.02
N LYS A 142 -14.20 -20.26 21.94
CA LYS A 142 -14.10 -19.84 23.34
C LYS A 142 -13.20 -18.60 23.47
N PRO A 143 -13.70 -17.48 24.01
CA PRO A 143 -12.88 -16.30 24.22
C PRO A 143 -11.79 -16.55 25.27
N ILE A 144 -10.72 -15.77 25.21
CA ILE A 144 -9.69 -15.74 26.26
C ILE A 144 -10.25 -14.94 27.43
N THR A 145 -10.36 -15.58 28.58
CA THR A 145 -10.91 -14.96 29.81
C THR A 145 -9.91 -14.90 30.95
N SER A 146 -8.66 -15.31 30.72
CA SER A 146 -7.58 -15.22 31.70
C SER A 146 -7.22 -13.77 32.01
N GLU A 147 -6.83 -13.51 33.25
CA GLU A 147 -6.35 -12.18 33.67
C GLU A 147 -5.08 -11.75 32.90
N TYR A 148 -4.22 -12.72 32.59
CA TYR A 148 -3.02 -12.54 31.80
C TYR A 148 -3.17 -13.29 30.47
N LEU A 149 -2.83 -12.60 29.37
CA LEU A 149 -2.86 -13.20 28.05
C LEU A 149 -1.61 -14.05 27.82
N ASP A 150 -1.78 -15.30 27.48
CA ASP A 150 -0.70 -16.16 27.02
C ASP A 150 -0.39 -15.80 25.56
N TYR A 151 0.89 -15.57 25.26
CA TYR A 151 1.32 -15.13 23.93
C TYR A 151 1.00 -16.14 22.85
N ASP A 152 1.32 -17.42 23.09
CA ASP A 152 1.14 -18.46 22.07
C ASP A 152 -0.35 -18.70 21.79
N GLU A 153 -1.20 -18.69 22.84
CA GLU A 153 -2.65 -18.79 22.67
C GLU A 153 -3.22 -17.61 21.88
N VAL A 154 -2.74 -16.39 22.14
CA VAL A 154 -3.21 -15.19 21.41
C VAL A 154 -2.80 -15.25 19.95
N ILE A 155 -1.56 -15.65 19.66
CA ILE A 155 -1.06 -15.75 18.29
C ILE A 155 -1.80 -16.81 17.50
N GLU A 156 -2.00 -18.00 18.06
CA GLU A 156 -2.76 -19.08 17.40
C GLU A 156 -4.17 -18.61 17.00
N LYS A 157 -4.88 -17.95 17.92
CA LYS A 157 -6.22 -17.42 17.64
C LYS A 157 -6.21 -16.25 16.65
N PHE A 158 -5.18 -15.42 16.72
CA PHE A 158 -5.03 -14.31 15.78
C PHE A 158 -4.75 -14.80 14.37
N ASP A 159 -3.88 -15.79 14.19
CA ASP A 159 -3.62 -16.40 12.89
C ASP A 159 -4.89 -16.99 12.28
N ALA A 160 -5.65 -17.78 13.06
CA ALA A 160 -6.93 -18.33 12.61
C ALA A 160 -7.96 -17.24 12.24
N MET A 161 -7.98 -16.13 12.98
CA MET A 161 -8.87 -15.00 12.68
C MET A 161 -8.39 -14.24 11.44
N MET A 162 -7.08 -14.12 11.22
CA MET A 162 -6.49 -13.51 10.03
C MET A 162 -6.77 -14.34 8.78
N ASP A 163 -6.68 -15.67 8.85
CA ASP A 163 -7.01 -16.55 7.74
C ASP A 163 -8.48 -16.36 7.31
N TRP A 164 -9.39 -16.37 8.27
CA TRP A 164 -10.81 -16.09 8.00
C TRP A 164 -11.02 -14.70 7.37
N LEU A 165 -10.35 -13.67 7.90
CA LEU A 165 -10.45 -12.31 7.40
C LEU A 165 -9.90 -12.20 5.96
N ALA A 166 -8.77 -12.83 5.70
CA ALA A 166 -8.15 -12.86 4.37
C ALA A 166 -9.08 -13.53 3.36
N ASP A 167 -9.66 -14.69 3.69
CA ASP A 167 -10.61 -15.39 2.83
C ASP A 167 -11.84 -14.52 2.52
N LEU A 168 -12.40 -13.86 3.53
CA LEU A 168 -13.53 -12.96 3.37
C LEU A 168 -13.21 -11.81 2.41
N TYR A 169 -12.07 -11.14 2.60
CA TYR A 169 -11.66 -10.02 1.78
C TYR A 169 -11.30 -10.45 0.36
N VAL A 170 -10.54 -11.52 0.17
CA VAL A 170 -10.16 -12.02 -1.15
C VAL A 170 -11.40 -12.42 -1.96
N ASN A 171 -12.33 -13.14 -1.35
CA ASN A 171 -13.59 -13.52 -2.02
C ASN A 171 -14.42 -12.29 -2.39
N THR A 172 -14.50 -11.30 -1.50
CA THR A 172 -15.21 -10.04 -1.77
C THR A 172 -14.54 -9.27 -2.91
N LEU A 173 -13.22 -9.14 -2.90
CA LEU A 173 -12.47 -8.45 -3.95
C LEU A 173 -12.58 -9.15 -5.30
N ASN A 174 -12.56 -10.47 -5.32
CA ASN A 174 -12.77 -11.25 -6.54
C ASN A 174 -14.16 -10.98 -7.14
N LEU A 175 -15.18 -10.86 -6.30
CA LEU A 175 -16.53 -10.50 -6.76
C LEU A 175 -16.58 -9.07 -7.30
N ILE A 176 -15.97 -8.11 -6.61
CA ILE A 176 -15.87 -6.72 -7.04
C ILE A 176 -15.12 -6.64 -8.38
N GLN A 177 -14.00 -7.32 -8.51
CA GLN A 177 -13.21 -7.38 -9.75
C GLN A 177 -14.05 -7.94 -10.91
N TYR A 178 -14.75 -9.05 -10.67
CA TYR A 178 -15.64 -9.61 -11.69
C TYR A 178 -16.74 -8.64 -12.11
N MET A 179 -17.33 -7.91 -11.16
CA MET A 179 -18.37 -6.92 -11.45
C MET A 179 -17.81 -5.75 -12.25
N HIS A 180 -16.63 -5.27 -11.94
CA HIS A 180 -15.97 -4.20 -12.69
C HIS A 180 -15.65 -4.65 -14.12
N ASP A 181 -15.02 -5.79 -14.28
CA ASP A 181 -14.64 -6.30 -15.61
C ASP A 181 -15.87 -6.54 -16.50
N LYS A 182 -16.99 -6.94 -15.92
CA LYS A 182 -18.20 -7.29 -16.68
C LYS A 182 -19.13 -6.11 -16.93
N TYR A 183 -19.27 -5.19 -15.99
CA TYR A 183 -20.34 -4.21 -16.00
C TYR A 183 -19.84 -2.76 -15.94
N TYR A 184 -18.60 -2.53 -15.56
CA TYR A 184 -18.09 -1.19 -15.34
C TYR A 184 -17.61 -0.59 -16.67
N TYR A 185 -18.22 0.52 -17.09
CA TYR A 185 -17.96 1.12 -18.40
C TYR A 185 -16.54 1.71 -18.54
N GLU A 186 -15.88 2.07 -17.44
CA GLU A 186 -14.50 2.57 -17.46
C GLU A 186 -13.50 1.53 -17.95
N ALA A 187 -13.87 0.26 -17.96
CA ALA A 187 -13.07 -0.77 -18.62
C ALA A 187 -12.83 -0.46 -20.11
N ALA A 188 -13.76 0.25 -20.76
CA ALA A 188 -13.57 0.69 -22.13
C ALA A 188 -12.49 1.76 -22.28
N GLU A 189 -12.31 2.62 -21.30
CA GLU A 189 -11.24 3.63 -21.27
C GLU A 189 -9.86 2.99 -21.10
N MET A 190 -9.76 1.96 -20.29
CA MET A 190 -8.54 1.16 -20.15
C MET A 190 -8.06 0.56 -21.46
N ALA A 191 -8.96 0.11 -22.31
CA ALA A 191 -8.61 -0.46 -23.60
C ALA A 191 -7.95 0.56 -24.57
N LEU A 192 -8.06 1.86 -24.27
CA LEU A 192 -7.39 2.91 -25.05
C LEU A 192 -5.93 3.11 -24.61
N ILE A 193 -5.53 2.58 -23.47
CA ILE A 193 -4.18 2.77 -22.92
C ILE A 193 -3.22 1.75 -23.54
N ASP A 194 -3.61 0.48 -23.50
CA ASP A 194 -2.82 -0.62 -24.06
C ASP A 194 -3.75 -1.74 -24.54
N THR A 195 -3.48 -2.27 -25.72
CA THR A 195 -4.23 -3.40 -26.28
C THR A 195 -3.96 -4.72 -25.55
N ASP A 196 -2.91 -4.79 -24.75
CA ASP A 196 -2.48 -5.97 -24.00
C ASP A 196 -2.81 -5.87 -22.51
N VAL A 197 -3.94 -5.28 -22.17
CA VAL A 197 -4.43 -5.16 -20.78
C VAL A 197 -4.72 -6.54 -20.22
N LYS A 198 -4.05 -6.89 -19.12
CA LYS A 198 -4.19 -8.20 -18.46
C LYS A 198 -5.38 -8.24 -17.51
N ARG A 199 -5.68 -7.13 -16.87
CA ARG A 199 -6.82 -6.92 -15.98
C ARG A 199 -7.15 -5.43 -15.91
N THR A 200 -8.41 -5.13 -15.68
CA THR A 200 -8.89 -3.75 -15.64
C THR A 200 -8.32 -3.00 -14.44
N PHE A 201 -8.38 -3.61 -13.26
CA PHE A 201 -7.91 -2.99 -12.02
C PHE A 201 -6.92 -3.87 -11.27
N ALA A 202 -5.87 -3.25 -10.75
CA ALA A 202 -5.03 -3.84 -9.72
C ALA A 202 -5.68 -3.60 -8.36
N THR A 203 -6.22 -4.65 -7.76
CA THR A 203 -6.91 -4.58 -6.47
C THR A 203 -5.99 -5.06 -5.35
N GLY A 204 -6.17 -4.51 -4.16
CA GLY A 204 -5.41 -4.89 -2.99
C GLY A 204 -6.14 -4.62 -1.68
N ILE A 205 -5.57 -5.14 -0.60
CA ILE A 205 -6.04 -4.93 0.77
C ILE A 205 -4.95 -4.16 1.52
N ALA A 206 -5.34 -3.03 2.11
CA ALA A 206 -4.49 -2.30 3.04
C ALA A 206 -4.86 -2.64 4.49
N GLY A 207 -3.85 -2.82 5.33
CA GLY A 207 -4.00 -3.12 6.77
C GLY A 207 -3.68 -1.94 7.67
#